data_184b5e683e754a275a2206aacdb0f44f
#
_entry.id   184b5e683e754a275a2206aacdb0f44f
#
_cell.length_a   1.000
_cell.length_b   1.000
_cell.length_c   1.000
_cell.angle_alpha   90.00
_cell.angle_beta   90.00
_cell.angle_gamma   90.00
#
_symmetry.space_group_name_H-M   'P 1'
#
loop_
_entity.id
_entity.type
_entity.pdbx_description
1 polymer ?
#
loop_
_entity_poly.entity_id
_entity_poly.type
_entity_poly.pdbx_seq_one_letter_code
_entity_poly.pdbx_strand_id
1 'polypeptide(L)'
;MIFPNLEAIEKLSIDEKIAQFGNKRKVKYSRGQYRSNMMLNPLRLKHLNRLDNLEADTVTLNLEDAIAPSRKREALVNIAFFLSHMEASNSFLVVRTNPLNEGGRQEIAFLNDFAFDAIRVSKIKTQKEVQEALGLLAKDKELHISMETKEAFNNLQSLRIDERFTTANIGILDLLNSLGLPQSLVQMGNPTIDYILSKFLIDCHSVGLQGTSFMFQEYQNTQAFEAWCKREKMMGFKSKACMGPLQVEIANRIFGVDEAQIERAKHIKEAFETHSREGEHGFMDERYGFIDEPIYKDALLVLKGLE
;
A
#
# COMPACT_ATOMS: atom_id res chain seq x y z
N MET A 1 1.29 16.26 16.26
CA MET A 1 2.24 17.04 15.41
C MET A 1 3.64 16.83 15.94
N ILE A 2 4.58 16.49 15.07
CA ILE A 2 5.98 16.16 15.43
C ILE A 2 6.70 17.40 15.99
N PHE A 3 6.55 18.54 15.33
CA PHE A 3 7.15 19.81 15.73
C PHE A 3 6.08 20.86 16.04
N PRO A 4 6.06 21.44 17.26
CA PRO A 4 5.11 22.51 17.61
C PRO A 4 5.35 23.81 16.82
N ASN A 5 6.64 24.12 16.53
CA ASN A 5 7.03 25.31 15.76
C ASN A 5 7.56 24.90 14.38
N LEU A 6 6.67 24.73 13.42
CA LEU A 6 7.02 24.33 12.06
C LEU A 6 7.78 25.44 11.30
N GLU A 7 7.47 26.71 11.55
CA GLU A 7 8.15 27.85 10.89
C GLU A 7 9.66 27.88 11.15
N ALA A 8 10.09 27.46 12.36
CA ALA A 8 11.51 27.32 12.67
C ALA A 8 12.15 26.20 11.83
N ILE A 9 11.44 25.10 11.61
CA ILE A 9 11.93 23.97 10.81
C ILE A 9 12.00 24.33 9.32
N GLU A 10 11.07 25.13 8.82
CA GLU A 10 11.03 25.58 7.41
C GLU A 10 12.22 26.49 7.06
N LYS A 11 12.82 27.16 8.05
CA LYS A 11 13.99 28.04 7.87
C LYS A 11 15.32 27.29 7.89
N LEU A 12 15.35 26.04 8.36
CA LEU A 12 16.57 25.25 8.40
C LEU A 12 17.05 24.86 7.01
N SER A 13 18.34 25.04 6.76
CA SER A 13 19.03 24.49 5.59
C SER A 13 19.06 22.94 5.66
N ILE A 14 19.42 22.31 4.55
CA ILE A 14 19.62 20.85 4.50
C ILE A 14 20.67 20.39 5.51
N ASP A 15 21.80 21.08 5.58
CA ASP A 15 22.92 20.71 6.46
C ASP A 15 22.57 20.93 7.95
N GLU A 16 21.81 21.96 8.27
CA GLU A 16 21.31 22.17 9.64
C GLU A 16 20.31 21.09 10.06
N LYS A 17 19.45 20.61 9.15
CA LYS A 17 18.57 19.48 9.42
C LYS A 17 19.34 18.18 9.65
N ILE A 18 20.39 17.93 8.85
CA ILE A 18 21.25 16.76 9.03
C ILE A 18 21.96 16.81 10.39
N ALA A 19 22.50 17.98 10.78
CA ALA A 19 23.16 18.14 12.08
C ALA A 19 22.22 17.97 13.28
N GLN A 20 20.92 18.09 13.06
CA GLN A 20 19.88 18.01 14.08
C GLN A 20 19.01 16.75 13.96
N PHE A 21 19.47 15.69 13.29
CA PHE A 21 18.72 14.43 13.28
C PHE A 21 18.50 13.95 14.72
N GLY A 22 17.24 13.65 15.03
CA GLY A 22 16.87 13.04 16.29
C GLY A 22 17.25 11.56 16.35
N ASN A 23 17.09 10.97 17.51
CA ASN A 23 17.34 9.55 17.74
C ASN A 23 16.08 8.79 18.12
N LYS A 24 14.90 9.37 17.97
CA LYS A 24 13.63 8.74 18.25
C LYS A 24 13.36 7.65 17.24
N ARG A 25 12.80 6.54 17.71
CA ARG A 25 12.40 5.41 16.88
C ARG A 25 10.93 5.13 17.11
N LYS A 26 10.16 5.22 16.04
CA LYS A 26 8.77 4.80 16.02
C LYS A 26 8.67 3.33 16.45
N VAL A 27 7.72 3.02 17.33
CA VAL A 27 7.33 1.64 17.60
C VAL A 27 6.80 1.04 16.29
N LYS A 28 7.24 -0.16 15.95
CA LYS A 28 6.81 -0.86 14.73
C LYS A 28 5.29 -0.97 14.73
N TYR A 29 4.65 -0.53 13.65
CA TYR A 29 3.21 -0.64 13.49
C TYR A 29 2.84 -2.12 13.32
N SER A 30 1.95 -2.62 14.18
CA SER A 30 1.36 -3.93 13.96
C SER A 30 0.34 -3.81 12.83
N ARG A 31 0.49 -4.63 11.79
CA ARG A 31 -0.39 -4.60 10.63
C ARG A 31 -1.85 -4.78 11.06
N GLY A 32 -2.62 -3.73 10.86
CA GLY A 32 -4.07 -3.78 10.83
C GLY A 32 -4.57 -3.92 9.38
N GLN A 33 -5.60 -3.19 9.05
CA GLN A 33 -6.14 -3.13 7.69
C GLN A 33 -5.26 -2.26 6.78
N TYR A 34 -5.33 -2.49 5.46
CA TYR A 34 -4.59 -1.77 4.41
C TYR A 34 -5.53 -1.13 3.40
N ARG A 35 -6.59 -0.45 3.87
CA ARG A 35 -7.68 0.08 3.03
C ARG A 35 -7.25 1.28 2.21
N SER A 36 -6.42 2.13 2.78
CA SER A 36 -5.95 3.37 2.17
C SER A 36 -4.43 3.49 2.20
N ASN A 37 -3.85 3.90 1.07
CA ASN A 37 -2.43 4.20 0.95
C ASN A 37 -2.28 5.65 0.48
N MET A 38 -2.08 6.59 1.42
CA MET A 38 -1.98 8.00 1.11
C MET A 38 -0.56 8.40 0.74
N MET A 39 -0.40 9.07 -0.40
CA MET A 39 0.91 9.57 -0.85
C MET A 39 1.15 11.00 -0.36
N LEU A 40 2.33 11.25 0.21
CA LEU A 40 2.77 12.57 0.65
C LEU A 40 4.00 13.04 -0.12
N ASN A 41 3.99 14.34 -0.45
CA ASN A 41 5.16 15.04 -0.98
C ASN A 41 6.03 15.54 0.18
N PRO A 42 7.28 15.06 0.35
CA PRO A 42 8.17 15.43 1.45
C PRO A 42 8.66 16.88 1.43
N LEU A 43 8.41 17.60 0.33
CA LEU A 43 8.68 19.04 0.26
C LEU A 43 7.56 19.87 0.91
N ARG A 44 6.47 19.25 1.33
CA ARG A 44 5.36 19.89 2.05
C ARG A 44 5.47 19.58 3.56
N LEU A 45 6.34 20.30 4.25
CA LEU A 45 6.66 20.04 5.67
C LEU A 45 5.43 20.03 6.57
N LYS A 46 4.41 20.82 6.27
CA LYS A 46 3.11 20.82 6.97
C LYS A 46 2.44 19.43 6.94
N HIS A 47 2.60 18.68 5.85
CA HIS A 47 2.04 17.33 5.76
C HIS A 47 2.90 16.32 6.53
N LEU A 48 4.24 16.42 6.42
CA LEU A 48 5.15 15.59 7.22
C LEU A 48 4.95 15.79 8.72
N ASN A 49 4.66 17.00 9.15
CA ASN A 49 4.45 17.33 10.56
C ASN A 49 3.20 16.68 11.19
N ARG A 50 2.41 15.99 10.38
CA ARG A 50 1.19 15.27 10.81
C ARG A 50 1.32 13.74 10.68
N LEU A 51 2.50 13.22 10.34
CA LEU A 51 2.73 11.78 10.18
C LEU A 51 2.35 10.94 11.42
N ASP A 52 2.42 11.56 12.57
CA ASP A 52 2.05 10.97 13.86
C ASP A 52 0.54 10.78 14.06
N ASN A 53 -0.29 11.46 13.26
CA ASN A 53 -1.75 11.53 13.47
C ASN A 53 -2.55 11.53 12.14
N LEU A 54 -2.16 10.70 11.19
CA LEU A 54 -2.92 10.50 9.97
C LEU A 54 -3.86 9.30 10.11
N GLU A 55 -5.00 9.36 9.42
CA GLU A 55 -6.04 8.32 9.43
C GLU A 55 -5.87 7.28 8.31
N ALA A 56 -4.89 7.48 7.43
CA ALA A 56 -4.57 6.51 6.41
C ALA A 56 -3.92 5.27 7.02
N ASP A 57 -4.35 4.08 6.62
CA ASP A 57 -3.75 2.82 7.09
C ASP A 57 -2.27 2.72 6.68
N THR A 58 -1.95 3.19 5.46
CA THR A 58 -0.58 3.30 4.95
C THR A 58 -0.30 4.72 4.49
N VAL A 59 0.88 5.23 4.79
CA VAL A 59 1.38 6.51 4.26
C VAL A 59 2.66 6.28 3.47
N THR A 60 2.68 6.72 2.22
CA THR A 60 3.84 6.66 1.34
C THR A 60 4.49 8.04 1.21
N LEU A 61 5.73 8.16 1.67
CA LEU A 61 6.59 9.34 1.50
C LEU A 61 7.31 9.23 0.15
N ASN A 62 7.03 10.13 -0.79
CA ASN A 62 7.43 9.97 -2.18
C ASN A 62 8.73 10.70 -2.52
N LEU A 63 9.75 9.97 -2.99
CA LEU A 63 11.01 10.55 -3.53
C LEU A 63 11.08 10.52 -5.05
N GLU A 64 10.14 9.86 -5.71
CA GLU A 64 10.20 9.61 -7.15
C GLU A 64 9.47 10.72 -7.93
N ASP A 65 8.43 10.40 -8.68
CA ASP A 65 7.68 11.37 -9.48
C ASP A 65 7.15 12.54 -8.63
N ALA A 66 6.96 13.69 -9.25
CA ALA A 66 6.57 14.96 -8.64
C ALA A 66 7.62 15.61 -7.71
N ILE A 67 8.83 15.04 -7.61
CA ILE A 67 9.99 15.68 -6.98
C ILE A 67 11.02 16.02 -8.05
N ALA A 68 11.28 17.31 -8.28
CA ALA A 68 12.28 17.74 -9.25
C ALA A 68 13.66 17.15 -8.90
N PRO A 69 14.50 16.75 -9.88
CA PRO A 69 15.82 16.18 -9.64
C PRO A 69 16.70 17.02 -8.70
N SER A 70 16.66 18.34 -8.85
CA SER A 70 17.42 19.28 -8.00
C SER A 70 16.96 19.33 -6.53
N ARG A 71 15.74 18.80 -6.22
CA ARG A 71 15.17 18.81 -4.88
C ARG A 71 15.08 17.42 -4.23
N LYS A 72 15.57 16.38 -4.90
CA LYS A 72 15.55 14.99 -4.36
C LYS A 72 16.29 14.88 -3.03
N ARG A 73 17.47 15.52 -2.91
CA ARG A 73 18.24 15.56 -1.65
C ARG A 73 17.47 16.25 -0.52
N GLU A 74 16.83 17.37 -0.80
CA GLU A 74 16.00 18.07 0.17
C GLU A 74 14.85 17.19 0.66
N ALA A 75 14.14 16.54 -0.27
CA ALA A 75 13.05 15.64 0.04
C ALA A 75 13.51 14.45 0.92
N LEU A 76 14.65 13.83 0.58
CA LEU A 76 15.23 12.72 1.33
C LEU A 76 15.60 13.15 2.77
N VAL A 77 16.26 14.30 2.91
CA VAL A 77 16.64 14.83 4.23
C VAL A 77 15.41 15.22 5.06
N ASN A 78 14.38 15.79 4.43
CA ASN A 78 13.12 16.08 5.14
C ASN A 78 12.47 14.79 5.67
N ILE A 79 12.41 13.72 4.86
CA ILE A 79 11.89 12.42 5.34
C ILE A 79 12.68 11.95 6.56
N ALA A 80 14.00 11.87 6.46
CA ALA A 80 14.89 11.43 7.53
C ALA A 80 14.73 12.28 8.80
N PHE A 81 14.65 13.59 8.63
CA PHE A 81 14.50 14.55 9.72
C PHE A 81 13.21 14.33 10.50
N PHE A 82 12.07 14.21 9.81
CA PHE A 82 10.78 13.97 10.47
C PHE A 82 10.72 12.58 11.09
N LEU A 83 11.20 11.54 10.42
CA LEU A 83 11.25 10.19 10.97
C LEU A 83 12.11 10.09 12.23
N SER A 84 13.25 10.82 12.28
CA SER A 84 14.17 10.81 13.42
C SER A 84 13.62 11.52 14.68
N HIS A 85 12.53 12.28 14.54
CA HIS A 85 11.88 12.98 15.66
C HIS A 85 10.51 12.39 16.03
N MET A 86 10.02 11.42 15.27
CA MET A 86 8.70 10.83 15.46
C MET A 86 8.77 9.62 16.41
N GLU A 87 7.93 9.60 17.44
CA GLU A 87 7.85 8.51 18.41
C GLU A 87 6.82 7.45 18.04
N ALA A 88 5.71 7.85 17.42
CA ALA A 88 4.60 6.97 17.06
C ALA A 88 3.93 7.42 15.76
N SER A 89 3.23 6.51 15.10
CA SER A 89 2.35 6.80 13.98
C SER A 89 1.20 5.79 13.99
N ASN A 90 0.01 6.23 13.61
CA ASN A 90 -1.15 5.35 13.41
C ASN A 90 -1.11 4.65 12.06
N SER A 91 -0.16 5.00 11.20
CA SER A 91 -0.03 4.48 9.84
C SER A 91 1.20 3.60 9.68
N PHE A 92 1.09 2.61 8.78
CA PHE A 92 2.24 1.90 8.25
C PHE A 92 3.00 2.83 7.29
N LEU A 93 4.27 3.09 7.57
CA LEU A 93 5.06 4.08 6.84
C LEU A 93 5.91 3.43 5.76
N VAL A 94 5.72 3.90 4.53
CA VAL A 94 6.45 3.47 3.34
C VAL A 94 7.23 4.64 2.78
N VAL A 95 8.47 4.43 2.35
CA VAL A 95 9.20 5.41 1.54
C VAL A 95 9.30 4.90 0.11
N ARG A 96 8.72 5.64 -0.84
CA ARG A 96 8.87 5.35 -2.27
C ARG A 96 10.16 5.97 -2.79
N THR A 97 11.08 5.12 -3.23
CA THR A 97 12.37 5.53 -3.79
C THR A 97 12.30 5.69 -5.30
N ASN A 98 13.32 6.35 -5.85
CA ASN A 98 13.59 6.29 -7.28
C ASN A 98 13.93 4.86 -7.73
N PRO A 99 13.94 4.58 -9.06
CA PRO A 99 14.49 3.34 -9.60
C PRO A 99 15.92 3.09 -9.07
N LEU A 100 16.30 1.83 -8.89
CA LEU A 100 17.61 1.46 -8.30
C LEU A 100 18.79 2.12 -9.02
N ASN A 101 18.73 2.20 -10.35
CA ASN A 101 19.75 2.82 -11.19
C ASN A 101 19.67 4.35 -11.29
N GLU A 102 18.66 4.97 -10.69
CA GLU A 102 18.41 6.42 -10.72
C GLU A 102 18.46 7.06 -9.32
N GLY A 103 19.28 6.51 -8.43
CA GLY A 103 19.46 7.01 -7.05
C GLY A 103 18.80 6.15 -5.96
N GLY A 104 17.94 5.21 -6.32
CA GLY A 104 17.22 4.38 -5.34
C GLY A 104 18.15 3.59 -4.43
N ARG A 105 19.32 3.12 -4.92
CA ARG A 105 20.32 2.43 -4.09
C ARG A 105 20.82 3.29 -2.94
N GLN A 106 21.19 4.52 -3.25
CA GLN A 106 21.71 5.48 -2.27
C GLN A 106 20.63 5.91 -1.28
N GLU A 107 19.39 6.06 -1.77
CA GLU A 107 18.23 6.39 -0.94
C GLU A 107 17.92 5.28 0.06
N ILE A 108 17.91 4.00 -0.36
CA ILE A 108 17.71 2.85 0.52
C ILE A 108 18.81 2.79 1.57
N ALA A 109 20.08 2.87 1.16
CA ALA A 109 21.23 2.82 2.06
C ALA A 109 21.17 3.93 3.12
N PHE A 110 20.85 5.16 2.72
CA PHE A 110 20.71 6.30 3.63
C PHE A 110 19.54 6.14 4.61
N LEU A 111 18.42 5.61 4.14
CA LEU A 111 17.18 5.49 4.93
C LEU A 111 17.21 4.34 5.93
N ASN A 112 18.09 3.35 5.79
CA ASN A 112 18.12 2.18 6.67
C ASN A 112 18.26 2.52 8.16
N ASP A 113 18.91 3.64 8.48
CA ASP A 113 19.12 4.09 9.86
C ASP A 113 17.87 4.72 10.50
N PHE A 114 16.80 4.94 9.72
CA PHE A 114 15.60 5.62 10.17
C PHE A 114 14.42 4.65 10.35
N ALA A 115 13.50 5.03 11.24
CA ALA A 115 12.35 4.20 11.61
C ALA A 115 11.15 4.40 10.67
N PHE A 116 11.00 3.50 9.71
CA PHE A 116 9.83 3.31 8.86
C PHE A 116 9.62 1.82 8.61
N ASP A 117 8.52 1.42 7.99
CA ASP A 117 8.12 0.02 7.94
C ASP A 117 8.51 -0.67 6.62
N ALA A 118 8.46 0.05 5.48
CA ALA A 118 8.77 -0.52 4.16
C ALA A 118 9.40 0.49 3.18
N ILE A 119 10.23 -0.02 2.27
CA ILE A 119 10.64 0.70 1.05
C ILE A 119 9.73 0.25 -0.11
N ARG A 120 9.28 1.19 -0.94
CA ARG A 120 8.64 0.92 -2.23
C ARG A 120 9.56 1.36 -3.36
N VAL A 121 10.14 0.39 -4.09
CA VAL A 121 11.02 0.67 -5.22
C VAL A 121 10.19 0.88 -6.49
N SER A 122 10.47 1.97 -7.20
CA SER A 122 9.84 2.31 -8.48
C SER A 122 10.45 1.54 -9.64
N LYS A 123 9.63 1.26 -10.67
CA LYS A 123 10.05 0.74 -11.99
C LYS A 123 10.86 -0.56 -11.96
N ILE A 124 10.62 -1.42 -10.98
CA ILE A 124 11.18 -2.79 -10.95
C ILE A 124 10.73 -3.55 -12.21
N LYS A 125 11.64 -4.35 -12.78
CA LYS A 125 11.42 -5.16 -13.99
C LYS A 125 11.76 -6.63 -13.81
N THR A 126 12.75 -6.93 -12.97
CA THR A 126 13.39 -8.25 -12.90
C THR A 126 13.56 -8.76 -11.47
N GLN A 127 13.66 -10.09 -11.32
CA GLN A 127 14.03 -10.74 -10.05
C GLN A 127 15.37 -10.22 -9.50
N LYS A 128 16.34 -9.94 -10.38
CA LYS A 128 17.66 -9.43 -9.98
C LYS A 128 17.55 -8.08 -9.28
N GLU A 129 16.67 -7.18 -9.76
CA GLU A 129 16.41 -5.90 -9.10
C GLU A 129 15.70 -6.08 -7.76
N VAL A 130 14.77 -7.03 -7.65
CA VAL A 130 14.13 -7.38 -6.37
C VAL A 130 15.17 -7.92 -5.39
N GLN A 131 16.03 -8.84 -5.82
CA GLN A 131 17.09 -9.40 -5.00
C GLN A 131 18.07 -8.32 -4.54
N GLU A 132 18.43 -7.40 -5.42
CA GLU A 132 19.31 -6.26 -5.11
C GLU A 132 18.67 -5.33 -4.08
N ALA A 133 17.40 -4.94 -4.28
CA ALA A 133 16.67 -4.11 -3.33
C ALA A 133 16.62 -4.75 -1.92
N LEU A 134 16.30 -6.05 -1.85
CA LEU A 134 16.27 -6.82 -0.61
C LEU A 134 17.66 -6.94 0.06
N GLY A 135 18.72 -7.00 -0.75
CA GLY A 135 20.11 -7.04 -0.26
C GLY A 135 20.56 -5.71 0.34
N LEU A 136 20.04 -4.60 -0.17
CA LEU A 136 20.31 -3.25 0.35
C LEU A 136 19.46 -2.90 1.57
N LEU A 137 18.27 -3.48 1.69
CA LEU A 137 17.27 -3.12 2.70
C LEU A 137 17.56 -3.80 4.04
N ALA A 138 17.46 -3.06 5.13
CA ALA A 138 17.54 -3.59 6.49
C ALA A 138 16.52 -4.72 6.70
N LYS A 139 16.92 -5.75 7.45
CA LYS A 139 16.16 -7.02 7.56
C LYS A 139 14.80 -6.89 8.26
N ASP A 140 14.63 -5.87 9.07
CA ASP A 140 13.39 -5.57 9.80
C ASP A 140 12.36 -4.82 8.96
N LYS A 141 12.70 -4.44 7.71
CA LYS A 141 11.86 -3.67 6.80
C LYS A 141 11.33 -4.54 5.66
N GLU A 142 10.15 -4.15 5.17
CA GLU A 142 9.51 -4.81 4.05
C GLU A 142 9.87 -4.15 2.71
N LEU A 143 9.82 -4.94 1.66
CA LEU A 143 9.90 -4.45 0.28
C LEU A 143 8.51 -4.37 -0.33
N HIS A 144 8.17 -3.22 -0.86
CA HIS A 144 7.06 -2.97 -1.76
C HIS A 144 7.60 -2.61 -3.14
N ILE A 145 6.82 -2.82 -4.19
CA ILE A 145 7.16 -2.35 -5.54
C ILE A 145 6.04 -1.49 -6.14
N SER A 146 6.42 -0.58 -7.04
CA SER A 146 5.49 -0.01 -8.01
C SER A 146 5.49 -0.90 -9.26
N MET A 147 4.39 -1.61 -9.49
CA MET A 147 4.16 -2.40 -10.70
C MET A 147 3.66 -1.47 -11.80
N GLU A 148 4.58 -0.95 -12.60
CA GLU A 148 4.34 0.12 -13.57
C GLU A 148 5.13 -0.07 -14.89
N THR A 149 5.73 -1.25 -15.07
CA THR A 149 6.44 -1.64 -16.29
C THR A 149 5.81 -2.88 -16.91
N LYS A 150 5.86 -3.01 -18.23
CA LYS A 150 5.34 -4.19 -18.94
C LYS A 150 6.05 -5.48 -18.52
N GLU A 151 7.34 -5.40 -18.17
CA GLU A 151 8.11 -6.54 -17.71
C GLU A 151 7.59 -7.05 -16.35
N ALA A 152 7.38 -6.14 -15.37
CA ALA A 152 6.81 -6.50 -14.08
C ALA A 152 5.37 -7.00 -14.22
N PHE A 153 4.55 -6.37 -15.07
CA PHE A 153 3.17 -6.79 -15.33
C PHE A 153 3.07 -8.21 -15.87
N ASN A 154 3.98 -8.58 -16.78
CA ASN A 154 3.99 -9.92 -17.38
C ASN A 154 4.53 -11.00 -16.43
N ASN A 155 5.40 -10.63 -15.48
CA ASN A 155 6.17 -11.58 -14.67
C ASN A 155 6.00 -11.38 -13.16
N LEU A 156 4.94 -10.69 -12.70
CA LEU A 156 4.78 -10.29 -11.28
C LEU A 156 4.93 -11.47 -10.32
N GLN A 157 4.32 -12.61 -10.65
CA GLN A 157 4.42 -13.82 -9.82
C GLN A 157 5.86 -14.28 -9.60
N SER A 158 6.71 -14.20 -10.64
CA SER A 158 8.11 -14.60 -10.56
C SER A 158 8.97 -13.63 -9.74
N LEU A 159 8.53 -12.38 -9.56
CA LEU A 159 9.26 -11.39 -8.77
C LEU A 159 9.19 -11.67 -7.26
N ARG A 160 8.23 -12.47 -6.79
CA ARG A 160 8.06 -12.82 -5.37
C ARG A 160 9.07 -13.89 -4.93
N ILE A 161 10.32 -13.48 -4.72
CA ILE A 161 11.45 -14.37 -4.37
C ILE A 161 11.79 -14.41 -2.88
N ASP A 162 11.18 -13.55 -2.06
CA ASP A 162 11.44 -13.42 -0.62
C ASP A 162 10.14 -12.98 0.09
N GLU A 163 9.91 -13.47 1.30
CA GLU A 163 8.72 -13.17 2.10
C GLU A 163 8.62 -11.71 2.52
N ARG A 164 9.72 -10.97 2.62
CA ARG A 164 9.73 -9.53 2.90
C ARG A 164 9.20 -8.69 1.75
N PHE A 165 9.10 -9.23 0.55
CA PHE A 165 8.35 -8.59 -0.54
C PHE A 165 6.85 -8.87 -0.32
N THR A 166 6.14 -7.92 0.24
CA THR A 166 4.79 -8.10 0.77
C THR A 166 3.70 -7.41 -0.03
N THR A 167 4.03 -6.33 -0.76
CA THR A 167 3.02 -5.47 -1.39
C THR A 167 3.46 -5.00 -2.77
N ALA A 168 2.55 -5.09 -3.74
CA ALA A 168 2.67 -4.44 -5.04
C ALA A 168 1.61 -3.33 -5.18
N ASN A 169 2.02 -2.19 -5.76
CA ASN A 169 1.14 -1.07 -6.03
C ASN A 169 1.06 -0.86 -7.54
N ILE A 170 -0.13 -0.86 -8.13
CA ILE A 170 -0.22 -0.66 -9.57
C ILE A 170 -0.10 0.84 -9.95
N GLY A 171 0.91 1.16 -10.74
CA GLY A 171 1.09 2.47 -11.39
C GLY A 171 0.46 2.46 -12.78
N ILE A 172 -0.88 2.59 -12.86
CA ILE A 172 -1.64 2.35 -14.09
C ILE A 172 -1.21 3.25 -15.26
N LEU A 173 -0.88 4.53 -15.00
CA LEU A 173 -0.53 5.48 -16.05
C LEU A 173 0.84 5.15 -16.67
N ASP A 174 1.84 4.84 -15.83
CA ASP A 174 3.17 4.44 -16.28
C ASP A 174 3.14 3.06 -16.92
N LEU A 175 2.32 2.15 -16.42
CA LEU A 175 2.11 0.84 -17.04
C LEU A 175 1.52 0.97 -18.45
N LEU A 176 0.48 1.79 -18.64
CA LEU A 176 -0.10 2.04 -19.97
C LEU A 176 0.95 2.64 -20.92
N ASN A 177 1.72 3.61 -20.43
CA ASN A 177 2.82 4.18 -21.21
C ASN A 177 3.87 3.12 -21.59
N SER A 178 4.26 2.26 -20.65
CA SER A 178 5.19 1.13 -20.88
C SER A 178 4.64 0.11 -21.91
N LEU A 179 3.33 -0.05 -21.96
CA LEU A 179 2.63 -0.92 -22.93
C LEU A 179 2.39 -0.25 -24.29
N GLY A 180 2.68 1.07 -24.44
CA GLY A 180 2.36 1.84 -25.63
C GLY A 180 0.87 2.15 -25.78
N LEU A 181 0.12 2.17 -24.67
CA LEU A 181 -1.31 2.43 -24.63
C LEU A 181 -1.61 3.85 -24.11
N PRO A 182 -2.65 4.52 -24.62
CA PRO A 182 -2.99 5.87 -24.19
C PRO A 182 -3.62 5.86 -22.78
N GLN A 183 -3.27 6.85 -21.96
CA GLN A 183 -3.80 7.02 -20.61
C GLN A 183 -5.31 7.31 -20.57
N SER A 184 -5.89 7.78 -21.68
CA SER A 184 -7.34 8.00 -21.83
C SER A 184 -8.17 6.70 -21.70
N LEU A 185 -7.55 5.53 -21.74
CA LEU A 185 -8.21 4.25 -21.46
C LEU A 185 -8.62 4.09 -19.99
N VAL A 186 -8.05 4.88 -19.05
CA VAL A 186 -8.42 4.81 -17.64
C VAL A 186 -9.82 5.39 -17.43
N GLN A 187 -10.80 4.61 -17.82
CA GLN A 187 -12.23 4.94 -17.73
C GLN A 187 -12.98 3.74 -17.11
N MET A 188 -14.04 4.08 -16.37
CA MET A 188 -14.92 3.08 -15.77
C MET A 188 -15.53 2.18 -16.85
N GLY A 189 -15.42 0.86 -16.67
CA GLY A 189 -15.97 -0.12 -17.61
C GLY A 189 -15.14 -0.35 -18.88
N ASN A 190 -13.94 0.23 -18.99
CA ASN A 190 -13.04 -0.08 -20.09
C ASN A 190 -12.48 -1.50 -19.94
N PRO A 191 -12.69 -2.41 -20.92
CA PRO A 191 -12.30 -3.82 -20.78
C PRO A 191 -10.79 -4.04 -20.66
N THR A 192 -9.97 -3.18 -21.26
CA THR A 192 -8.51 -3.25 -21.11
C THR A 192 -8.07 -2.92 -19.68
N ILE A 193 -8.67 -1.90 -19.07
CA ILE A 193 -8.38 -1.52 -17.69
C ILE A 193 -8.88 -2.61 -16.73
N ASP A 194 -10.08 -3.14 -16.96
CA ASP A 194 -10.63 -4.24 -16.16
C ASP A 194 -9.74 -5.49 -16.20
N TYR A 195 -9.23 -5.84 -17.39
CA TYR A 195 -8.27 -6.94 -17.55
C TYR A 195 -6.96 -6.68 -16.78
N ILE A 196 -6.38 -5.48 -16.92
CA ILE A 196 -5.15 -5.11 -16.24
C ILE A 196 -5.32 -5.22 -14.72
N LEU A 197 -6.41 -4.66 -14.19
CA LEU A 197 -6.68 -4.69 -12.74
C LEU A 197 -6.94 -6.12 -12.24
N SER A 198 -7.71 -6.91 -12.97
CA SER A 198 -8.02 -8.30 -12.61
C SER A 198 -6.77 -9.18 -12.64
N LYS A 199 -5.96 -9.08 -13.71
CA LYS A 199 -4.70 -9.83 -13.81
C LYS A 199 -3.75 -9.46 -12.68
N PHE A 200 -3.56 -8.16 -12.42
CA PHE A 200 -2.72 -7.68 -11.33
C PHE A 200 -3.15 -8.24 -9.98
N LEU A 201 -4.44 -8.19 -9.68
CA LEU A 201 -4.98 -8.69 -8.42
C LEU A 201 -4.77 -10.21 -8.26
N ILE A 202 -5.09 -10.97 -9.31
CA ILE A 202 -4.93 -12.44 -9.32
C ILE A 202 -3.45 -12.82 -9.16
N ASP A 203 -2.55 -12.15 -9.87
CA ASP A 203 -1.11 -12.40 -9.76
C ASP A 203 -0.59 -12.09 -8.35
N CYS A 204 -1.04 -10.98 -7.73
CA CYS A 204 -0.70 -10.68 -6.33
C CYS A 204 -1.17 -11.79 -5.40
N HIS A 205 -2.45 -12.17 -5.47
CA HIS A 205 -3.01 -13.18 -4.59
C HIS A 205 -2.38 -14.56 -4.77
N SER A 206 -2.02 -14.94 -6.00
CA SER A 206 -1.43 -16.25 -6.30
C SER A 206 -0.08 -16.49 -5.62
N VAL A 207 0.63 -15.40 -5.27
CA VAL A 207 1.93 -15.45 -4.59
C VAL A 207 1.93 -14.80 -3.20
N GLY A 208 0.76 -14.52 -2.65
CA GLY A 208 0.62 -13.97 -1.30
C GLY A 208 1.07 -12.50 -1.16
N LEU A 209 0.97 -11.71 -2.23
CA LEU A 209 1.18 -10.27 -2.19
C LEU A 209 -0.11 -9.52 -1.91
N GLN A 210 -0.01 -8.43 -1.14
CA GLN A 210 -1.06 -7.42 -1.06
C GLN A 210 -1.04 -6.55 -2.32
N GLY A 211 -2.15 -6.52 -3.07
CA GLY A 211 -2.32 -5.62 -4.22
C GLY A 211 -2.98 -4.31 -3.80
N THR A 212 -2.32 -3.18 -4.07
CA THR A 212 -2.91 -1.84 -3.90
C THR A 212 -3.32 -1.27 -5.25
N SER A 213 -4.58 -0.88 -5.41
CA SER A 213 -5.09 -0.31 -6.65
C SER A 213 -4.56 1.11 -6.89
N PHE A 214 -4.69 1.55 -8.15
CA PHE A 214 -4.08 2.77 -8.67
C PHE A 214 -4.57 4.06 -8.01
N MET A 215 -3.76 5.12 -8.15
CA MET A 215 -4.10 6.47 -7.70
C MET A 215 -5.04 7.15 -8.69
N PHE A 216 -6.20 7.58 -8.21
CA PHE A 216 -7.15 8.36 -8.99
C PHE A 216 -6.77 9.85 -8.97
N GLN A 217 -6.57 10.43 -10.16
CA GLN A 217 -5.95 11.75 -10.31
C GLN A 217 -6.88 12.94 -10.01
N GLU A 218 -8.18 12.78 -10.19
CA GLU A 218 -9.15 13.86 -9.98
C GLU A 218 -9.52 14.00 -8.50
N TYR A 219 -8.63 14.55 -7.69
CA TYR A 219 -8.77 14.60 -6.22
C TYR A 219 -10.12 15.16 -5.74
N GLN A 220 -10.63 16.20 -6.39
CA GLN A 220 -11.88 16.84 -6.01
C GLN A 220 -13.13 16.05 -6.46
N ASN A 221 -13.00 15.12 -7.37
CA ASN A 221 -14.10 14.31 -7.89
C ASN A 221 -14.32 13.08 -6.98
N THR A 222 -14.83 13.35 -5.78
CA THR A 222 -15.06 12.32 -4.77
C THR A 222 -16.08 11.27 -5.19
N GLN A 223 -17.07 11.66 -6.00
CA GLN A 223 -18.09 10.74 -6.52
C GLN A 223 -17.48 9.72 -7.49
N ALA A 224 -16.64 10.15 -8.40
CA ALA A 224 -15.94 9.22 -9.32
C ALA A 224 -14.94 8.35 -8.55
N PHE A 225 -14.22 8.91 -7.57
CA PHE A 225 -13.34 8.13 -6.71
C PHE A 225 -14.10 7.04 -5.94
N GLU A 226 -15.25 7.38 -5.36
CA GLU A 226 -16.10 6.41 -4.67
C GLU A 226 -16.61 5.31 -5.60
N ALA A 227 -17.01 5.66 -6.83
CA ALA A 227 -17.44 4.68 -7.83
C ALA A 227 -16.30 3.70 -8.20
N TRP A 228 -15.07 4.19 -8.36
CA TRP A 228 -13.89 3.35 -8.55
C TRP A 228 -13.64 2.43 -7.36
N CYS A 229 -13.67 2.94 -6.14
CA CYS A 229 -13.49 2.11 -4.94
C CYS A 229 -14.53 0.99 -4.84
N LYS A 230 -15.81 1.28 -5.12
CA LYS A 230 -16.88 0.27 -5.14
C LYS A 230 -16.64 -0.81 -6.20
N ARG A 231 -16.25 -0.41 -7.43
CA ARG A 231 -15.92 -1.34 -8.50
C ARG A 231 -14.74 -2.23 -8.12
N GLU A 232 -13.66 -1.63 -7.62
CA GLU A 232 -12.46 -2.35 -7.23
C GLU A 232 -12.72 -3.32 -6.05
N LYS A 233 -13.57 -2.91 -5.08
CA LYS A 233 -14.03 -3.83 -4.02
C LYS A 233 -14.77 -5.03 -4.60
N MET A 234 -15.64 -4.83 -5.58
CA MET A 234 -16.32 -5.96 -6.28
C MET A 234 -15.36 -6.86 -7.05
N MET A 235 -14.22 -6.33 -7.53
CA MET A 235 -13.15 -7.12 -8.14
C MET A 235 -12.31 -7.91 -7.11
N GLY A 236 -12.42 -7.58 -5.82
CA GLY A 236 -11.67 -8.21 -4.71
C GLY A 236 -10.52 -7.38 -4.16
N PHE A 237 -10.30 -6.14 -4.62
CA PHE A 237 -9.32 -5.26 -3.99
C PHE A 237 -9.72 -4.90 -2.56
N LYS A 238 -8.72 -4.76 -1.71
CA LYS A 238 -8.86 -4.35 -0.30
C LYS A 238 -8.14 -3.03 -0.01
N SER A 239 -7.45 -2.45 -0.99
CA SER A 239 -6.59 -1.28 -0.82
C SER A 239 -6.58 -0.38 -2.05
N LYS A 240 -6.57 0.93 -1.81
CA LYS A 240 -6.53 1.97 -2.85
C LYS A 240 -5.48 3.03 -2.54
N ALA A 241 -4.74 3.46 -3.58
CA ALA A 241 -3.88 4.64 -3.47
C ALA A 241 -4.72 5.92 -3.42
N CYS A 242 -4.36 6.82 -2.49
CA CYS A 242 -5.07 8.06 -2.19
C CYS A 242 -4.13 9.28 -2.30
N MET A 243 -4.63 10.37 -2.87
CA MET A 243 -3.91 11.64 -2.96
C MET A 243 -4.00 12.48 -1.68
N GLY A 244 -4.98 12.24 -0.83
CA GLY A 244 -5.18 13.02 0.37
C GLY A 244 -6.37 12.59 1.22
N PRO A 245 -6.67 13.33 2.32
CA PRO A 245 -7.60 12.91 3.37
C PRO A 245 -9.03 12.59 2.90
N LEU A 246 -9.59 13.33 1.94
CA LEU A 246 -10.93 13.04 1.42
C LEU A 246 -11.02 11.67 0.77
N GLN A 247 -9.99 11.28 0.02
CA GLN A 247 -9.93 9.95 -0.60
C GLN A 247 -9.65 8.86 0.45
N VAL A 248 -8.87 9.15 1.49
CA VAL A 248 -8.63 8.24 2.63
C VAL A 248 -9.92 7.88 3.34
N GLU A 249 -10.74 8.87 3.68
CA GLU A 249 -12.03 8.66 4.33
C GLU A 249 -12.94 7.73 3.52
N ILE A 250 -13.06 7.99 2.20
CA ILE A 250 -13.87 7.17 1.28
C ILE A 250 -13.30 5.74 1.19
N ALA A 251 -11.99 5.60 1.01
CA ALA A 251 -11.35 4.29 0.89
C ALA A 251 -11.51 3.48 2.18
N ASN A 252 -11.27 4.08 3.36
CA ASN A 252 -11.42 3.42 4.65
C ASN A 252 -12.87 2.95 4.88
N ARG A 253 -13.87 3.74 4.47
CA ARG A 253 -15.28 3.37 4.55
C ARG A 253 -15.63 2.23 3.61
N ILE A 254 -15.20 2.28 2.34
CA ILE A 254 -15.60 1.29 1.33
C ILE A 254 -14.86 -0.03 1.50
N PHE A 255 -13.55 -0.01 1.72
CA PHE A 255 -12.74 -1.21 1.92
C PHE A 255 -12.78 -1.72 3.36
N GLY A 256 -13.49 -1.01 4.24
CA GLY A 256 -13.77 -1.48 5.59
C GLY A 256 -14.57 -2.77 5.60
N VAL A 257 -14.58 -3.41 6.75
CA VAL A 257 -15.26 -4.69 6.94
C VAL A 257 -16.78 -4.47 6.92
N ASP A 258 -17.47 -5.33 6.22
CA ASP A 258 -18.93 -5.40 6.21
C ASP A 258 -19.39 -6.27 7.40
N GLU A 259 -20.08 -5.65 8.37
CA GLU A 259 -20.57 -6.36 9.56
C GLU A 259 -21.49 -7.54 9.20
N ALA A 260 -22.29 -7.42 8.14
CA ALA A 260 -23.13 -8.51 7.67
C ALA A 260 -22.32 -9.69 7.11
N GLN A 261 -21.20 -9.41 6.44
CA GLN A 261 -20.27 -10.46 6.00
C GLN A 261 -19.57 -11.15 7.17
N ILE A 262 -19.21 -10.38 8.23
CA ILE A 262 -18.64 -10.97 9.45
C ILE A 262 -19.65 -11.87 10.14
N GLU A 263 -20.87 -11.39 10.33
CA GLU A 263 -21.94 -12.16 10.97
C GLU A 263 -22.22 -13.47 10.20
N ARG A 264 -22.33 -13.37 8.87
CA ARG A 264 -22.45 -14.54 8.00
C ARG A 264 -21.28 -15.51 8.18
N ALA A 265 -20.06 -15.02 8.17
CA ALA A 265 -18.88 -15.86 8.29
C ALA A 265 -18.77 -16.54 9.66
N LYS A 266 -19.13 -15.85 10.75
CA LYS A 266 -19.20 -16.44 12.10
C LYS A 266 -20.24 -17.54 12.16
N HIS A 267 -21.44 -17.32 11.63
CA HIS A 267 -22.51 -18.31 11.61
C HIS A 267 -22.10 -19.55 10.80
N ILE A 268 -21.55 -19.36 9.59
CA ILE A 268 -21.09 -20.47 8.74
C ILE A 268 -20.00 -21.30 9.47
N LYS A 269 -19.04 -20.63 10.09
CA LYS A 269 -17.99 -21.29 10.86
C LYS A 269 -18.58 -22.15 11.97
N GLU A 270 -19.45 -21.58 12.81
CA GLU A 270 -20.06 -22.27 13.95
C GLU A 270 -20.93 -23.44 13.53
N ALA A 271 -21.80 -23.23 12.51
CA ALA A 271 -22.66 -24.27 11.98
C ALA A 271 -21.84 -25.42 11.37
N PHE A 272 -20.85 -25.14 10.54
CA PHE A 272 -20.00 -26.18 9.93
C PHE A 272 -19.20 -26.97 10.98
N GLU A 273 -18.62 -26.31 11.97
CA GLU A 273 -17.86 -26.99 13.06
C GLU A 273 -18.78 -27.89 13.90
N THR A 274 -20.07 -27.52 14.07
CA THR A 274 -21.05 -28.33 14.80
C THR A 274 -21.42 -29.58 14.03
N HIS A 275 -21.87 -29.44 12.76
CA HIS A 275 -22.23 -30.58 11.90
C HIS A 275 -21.05 -31.50 11.62
N SER A 276 -19.84 -30.96 11.49
CA SER A 276 -18.62 -31.73 11.26
C SER A 276 -18.28 -32.67 12.42
N ARG A 277 -18.61 -32.30 13.68
CA ARG A 277 -18.47 -33.20 14.84
C ARG A 277 -19.42 -34.36 14.82
N GLU A 278 -20.55 -34.23 14.13
CA GLU A 278 -21.54 -35.26 13.91
C GLU A 278 -21.27 -36.11 12.64
N GLY A 279 -20.16 -35.80 11.93
CA GLY A 279 -19.72 -36.50 10.72
C GLY A 279 -20.37 -35.98 9.42
N GLU A 280 -21.01 -34.83 9.47
CA GLU A 280 -21.68 -34.22 8.33
C GLU A 280 -20.89 -33.03 7.79
N HIS A 281 -20.37 -33.13 6.56
CA HIS A 281 -19.53 -32.12 5.91
C HIS A 281 -20.23 -31.34 4.79
N GLY A 282 -21.56 -31.49 4.66
CA GLY A 282 -22.41 -30.74 3.72
C GLY A 282 -23.86 -30.82 4.17
N PHE A 283 -24.50 -29.67 4.43
CA PHE A 283 -25.82 -29.58 4.96
C PHE A 283 -26.56 -28.33 4.45
N MET A 284 -27.89 -28.31 4.60
CA MET A 284 -28.70 -27.12 4.31
C MET A 284 -28.91 -26.30 5.57
N ASP A 285 -28.42 -25.04 5.53
CA ASP A 285 -28.68 -24.03 6.55
C ASP A 285 -29.92 -23.20 6.17
N GLU A 286 -30.77 -22.89 7.12
CA GLU A 286 -32.03 -22.15 6.87
C GLU A 286 -31.80 -20.72 6.38
N ARG A 287 -30.69 -20.09 6.79
CA ARG A 287 -30.39 -18.68 6.52
C ARG A 287 -29.47 -18.48 5.32
N TYR A 288 -28.51 -19.37 5.12
CA TYR A 288 -27.43 -19.19 4.15
C TYR A 288 -27.37 -20.26 3.06
N GLY A 289 -28.31 -21.21 3.06
CA GLY A 289 -28.41 -22.25 2.05
C GLY A 289 -27.43 -23.40 2.26
N PHE A 290 -26.92 -24.00 1.19
CA PHE A 290 -26.01 -25.14 1.30
C PHE A 290 -24.64 -24.68 1.83
N ILE A 291 -24.18 -25.33 2.91
CA ILE A 291 -22.87 -25.08 3.53
C ILE A 291 -22.04 -26.36 3.41
N ASP A 292 -20.85 -26.23 2.83
CA ASP A 292 -19.85 -27.28 2.69
C ASP A 292 -18.45 -26.76 3.03
N GLU A 293 -17.45 -27.59 2.87
CA GLU A 293 -16.06 -27.24 3.19
C GLU A 293 -15.50 -26.01 2.41
N PRO A 294 -15.78 -25.83 1.10
CA PRO A 294 -15.45 -24.60 0.37
C PRO A 294 -16.06 -23.33 0.98
N ILE A 295 -17.35 -23.39 1.34
CA ILE A 295 -18.05 -22.26 1.97
C ILE A 295 -17.48 -21.96 3.37
N TYR A 296 -17.15 -23.00 4.15
CA TYR A 296 -16.49 -22.85 5.44
C TYR A 296 -15.10 -22.20 5.31
N LYS A 297 -14.30 -22.63 4.31
CA LYS A 297 -12.97 -22.03 4.04
C LYS A 297 -13.08 -20.56 3.64
N ASP A 298 -14.09 -20.18 2.86
CA ASP A 298 -14.38 -18.79 2.53
C ASP A 298 -14.71 -17.97 3.79
N ALA A 299 -15.55 -18.50 4.69
CA ALA A 299 -15.87 -17.86 5.94
C ALA A 299 -14.61 -17.63 6.83
N LEU A 300 -13.70 -18.61 6.88
CA LEU A 300 -12.42 -18.47 7.59
C LEU A 300 -11.54 -17.36 6.99
N LEU A 301 -11.51 -17.22 5.65
CA LEU A 301 -10.78 -16.13 4.98
C LEU A 301 -11.33 -14.75 5.34
N VAL A 302 -12.65 -14.61 5.43
CA VAL A 302 -13.30 -13.37 5.87
C VAL A 302 -12.89 -13.04 7.31
N LEU A 303 -12.95 -14.01 8.23
CA LEU A 303 -12.61 -13.81 9.65
C LEU A 303 -11.12 -13.53 9.87
N LYS A 304 -10.23 -14.20 9.14
CA LYS A 304 -8.79 -13.96 9.21
C LYS A 304 -8.41 -12.54 8.79
N GLY A 305 -9.19 -11.91 7.92
CA GLY A 305 -8.98 -10.52 7.52
C GLY A 305 -9.33 -9.49 8.60
N LEU A 306 -9.79 -9.93 9.80
CA LEU A 306 -10.10 -9.09 10.96
C LEU A 306 -8.99 -9.11 12.03
N GLU A 307 -8.11 -10.11 11.99
CA GLU A 307 -6.92 -10.24 12.85
C GLU A 307 -5.76 -9.38 12.29
#